data_39523104e56222b779cbef166298dc3a
#
_entry.id   39523104e56222b779cbef166298dc3a
#
_cell.length_a   1.000
_cell.length_b   1.000
_cell.length_c   1.000
_cell.angle_alpha   90.00
_cell.angle_beta   90.00
_cell.angle_gamma   90.00
#
_symmetry.space_group_name_H-M   'P 1'
#
loop_
_entity.id
_entity.type
_entity.pdbx_description
1 polymer ?
#
loop_
_entity_poly.entity_id
_entity_poly.type
_entity_poly.pdbx_seq_one_letter_code
_entity_poly.pdbx_strand_id
1 'polypeptide(L)'
;MLKHLIFSAFIVFLIFISASSDALAQTKQDDLAVPETLIVPRDITAARREVLTGAARKFYIFWNNGDEKLLGEAISDKFFDHTLPAGRPQGPAGPLAASKAFLAAVPDLKVTVVQQILAVDRVVSHLRFTGHFTGVFKGVKGKNQPVDFIATDILRVENGKITDNWHIEDNLTFLQQIGFIPQ
;
A
#
# COMPACT_ATOMS: atom_id res chain seq x y z
N MET A 1 -44.13 29.24 -25.82
CA MET A 1 -43.42 27.99 -26.02
C MET A 1 -41.91 28.25 -26.00
N LEU A 2 -41.31 28.51 -24.83
CA LEU A 2 -39.83 28.70 -24.72
C LEU A 2 -39.41 28.61 -23.25
N LYS A 3 -39.54 27.40 -22.61
CA LYS A 3 -39.11 27.22 -21.23
C LYS A 3 -38.48 25.83 -20.91
N HIS A 4 -38.10 25.03 -21.91
CA HIS A 4 -37.56 23.67 -21.62
C HIS A 4 -36.15 23.37 -22.14
N LEU A 5 -35.31 24.38 -22.44
CA LEU A 5 -33.95 24.13 -23.00
C LEU A 5 -32.76 24.52 -22.09
N ILE A 6 -32.99 24.89 -20.83
CA ILE A 6 -31.88 25.36 -19.96
C ILE A 6 -31.43 24.30 -18.93
N PHE A 7 -32.17 23.19 -18.74
CA PHE A 7 -31.86 22.24 -17.66
C PHE A 7 -30.89 21.10 -18.04
N SER A 8 -30.61 20.91 -19.35
CA SER A 8 -29.78 19.77 -19.80
C SER A 8 -28.27 20.06 -19.85
N ALA A 9 -27.85 21.30 -19.90
CA ALA A 9 -26.44 21.65 -20.03
C ALA A 9 -25.66 21.63 -18.71
N PHE A 10 -26.35 21.79 -17.57
CA PHE A 10 -25.68 21.86 -16.25
C PHE A 10 -25.28 20.51 -15.68
N ILE A 11 -26.00 19.43 -16.05
CA ILE A 11 -25.72 18.07 -15.53
C ILE A 11 -24.49 17.45 -16.21
N VAL A 12 -24.24 17.75 -17.49
CA VAL A 12 -23.08 17.23 -18.24
C VAL A 12 -21.77 17.82 -17.75
N PHE A 13 -21.75 19.07 -17.28
CA PHE A 13 -20.52 19.72 -16.82
C PHE A 13 -20.03 19.23 -15.44
N LEU A 14 -20.94 18.82 -14.56
CA LEU A 14 -20.60 18.25 -13.24
C LEU A 14 -20.01 16.83 -13.32
N ILE A 15 -20.42 16.03 -14.31
CA ILE A 15 -19.91 14.67 -14.50
C ILE A 15 -18.47 14.67 -15.05
N PHE A 16 -18.10 15.65 -15.88
CA PHE A 16 -16.75 15.77 -16.43
C PHE A 16 -15.71 16.26 -15.42
N ILE A 17 -16.10 17.05 -14.41
CA ILE A 17 -15.17 17.56 -13.40
C ILE A 17 -14.85 16.48 -12.35
N SER A 18 -15.81 15.62 -11.98
CA SER A 18 -15.54 14.52 -11.05
C SER A 18 -14.65 13.44 -11.65
N ALA A 19 -14.86 13.05 -12.91
CA ALA A 19 -14.05 12.06 -13.59
C ALA A 19 -12.58 12.49 -13.78
N SER A 20 -12.31 13.78 -13.96
CA SER A 20 -10.94 14.28 -14.11
C SER A 20 -10.20 14.41 -12.77
N SER A 21 -10.88 14.72 -11.68
CA SER A 21 -10.26 14.76 -10.34
C SER A 21 -9.94 13.35 -9.82
N ASP A 22 -10.81 12.38 -10.05
CA ASP A 22 -10.58 10.98 -9.67
C ASP A 22 -9.46 10.34 -10.49
N ALA A 23 -9.37 10.64 -11.78
CA ALA A 23 -8.26 10.17 -12.63
C ALA A 23 -6.91 10.78 -12.24
N LEU A 24 -6.88 12.08 -11.85
CA LEU A 24 -5.68 12.73 -11.35
C LEU A 24 -5.27 12.23 -9.96
N ALA A 25 -6.22 11.92 -9.09
CA ALA A 25 -5.96 11.31 -7.80
C ALA A 25 -5.42 9.89 -7.96
N GLN A 26 -5.99 9.10 -8.89
CA GLN A 26 -5.54 7.75 -9.19
C GLN A 26 -4.12 7.73 -9.77
N THR A 27 -3.79 8.58 -10.75
CA THR A 27 -2.43 8.69 -11.30
C THR A 27 -1.40 9.08 -10.24
N LYS A 28 -1.74 9.98 -9.33
CA LYS A 28 -0.85 10.40 -8.25
C LYS A 28 -0.62 9.28 -7.22
N GLN A 29 -1.58 8.39 -7.04
CA GLN A 29 -1.50 7.24 -6.15
C GLN A 29 -0.72 6.08 -6.79
N ASP A 30 -0.89 5.87 -8.09
CA ASP A 30 -0.12 4.87 -8.85
C ASP A 30 1.38 5.20 -8.88
N ASP A 31 1.75 6.48 -8.93
CA ASP A 31 3.15 6.93 -8.88
C ASP A 31 3.83 6.62 -7.53
N LEU A 32 3.09 6.57 -6.43
CA LEU A 32 3.65 6.30 -5.10
C LEU A 32 4.15 4.86 -4.90
N ALA A 33 3.65 3.91 -5.68
CA ALA A 33 4.02 2.50 -5.58
C ALA A 33 4.93 2.02 -6.73
N VAL A 34 5.42 2.94 -7.55
CA VAL A 34 6.47 2.65 -8.54
C VAL A 34 7.81 2.59 -7.80
N PRO A 35 8.60 1.52 -7.95
CA PRO A 35 9.91 1.44 -7.32
C PRO A 35 10.88 2.49 -7.88
N GLU A 36 11.64 3.16 -7.01
CA GLU A 36 12.71 4.08 -7.40
C GLU A 36 13.80 3.33 -8.17
N THR A 37 14.06 2.08 -7.79
CA THR A 37 14.99 1.17 -8.47
C THR A 37 14.32 -0.17 -8.71
N LEU A 38 14.24 -0.61 -9.97
CA LEU A 38 13.74 -1.94 -10.35
C LEU A 38 14.86 -2.78 -10.97
N ILE A 39 15.18 -3.91 -10.37
CA ILE A 39 16.15 -4.88 -10.86
C ILE A 39 15.40 -6.07 -11.45
N VAL A 40 15.58 -6.30 -12.74
CA VAL A 40 14.90 -7.37 -13.49
C VAL A 40 15.96 -8.30 -14.08
N PRO A 41 16.00 -9.59 -13.71
CA PRO A 41 16.83 -10.60 -14.36
C PRO A 41 16.52 -10.73 -15.86
N ARG A 42 17.52 -11.08 -16.64
CA ARG A 42 17.39 -11.16 -18.12
C ARG A 42 16.43 -12.24 -18.60
N ASP A 43 16.21 -13.27 -17.83
CA ASP A 43 15.33 -14.41 -18.11
C ASP A 43 13.85 -14.15 -17.75
N ILE A 44 13.53 -13.03 -17.11
CA ILE A 44 12.16 -12.62 -16.84
C ILE A 44 11.57 -11.93 -18.08
N THR A 45 10.51 -12.52 -18.64
CA THR A 45 9.79 -11.93 -19.77
C THR A 45 9.05 -10.64 -19.36
N ALA A 46 8.76 -9.76 -20.33
CA ALA A 46 7.99 -8.54 -20.08
C ALA A 46 6.60 -8.86 -19.47
N ALA A 47 5.92 -9.88 -19.96
CA ALA A 47 4.63 -10.31 -19.41
C ALA A 47 4.74 -10.77 -17.94
N ARG A 48 5.79 -11.55 -17.62
CA ARG A 48 6.01 -11.99 -16.24
C ARG A 48 6.36 -10.82 -15.32
N ARG A 49 7.17 -9.87 -15.78
CA ARG A 49 7.48 -8.64 -15.06
C ARG A 49 6.21 -7.88 -14.69
N GLU A 50 5.30 -7.65 -15.66
CA GLU A 50 4.03 -6.94 -15.41
C GLU A 50 3.15 -7.66 -14.37
N VAL A 51 3.08 -8.99 -14.40
CA VAL A 51 2.35 -9.78 -13.41
C VAL A 51 2.93 -9.60 -12.01
N LEU A 52 4.26 -9.69 -11.87
CA LEU A 52 4.96 -9.57 -10.59
C LEU A 52 4.83 -8.16 -10.01
N THR A 53 5.16 -7.14 -10.82
CA THR A 53 5.11 -5.74 -10.36
C THR A 53 3.68 -5.27 -10.13
N GLY A 54 2.72 -5.73 -10.92
CA GLY A 54 1.30 -5.38 -10.78
C GLY A 54 0.70 -5.85 -9.45
N ALA A 55 0.99 -7.09 -9.03
CA ALA A 55 0.54 -7.60 -7.74
C ALA A 55 1.16 -6.82 -6.56
N ALA A 56 2.49 -6.61 -6.60
CA ALA A 56 3.20 -5.86 -5.57
C ALA A 56 2.74 -4.40 -5.50
N ARG A 57 2.53 -3.72 -6.65
CA ARG A 57 2.04 -2.34 -6.71
C ARG A 57 0.69 -2.18 -6.01
N LYS A 58 -0.29 -3.04 -6.32
CA LYS A 58 -1.60 -3.01 -5.67
C LYS A 58 -1.48 -3.17 -4.15
N PHE A 59 -0.62 -4.07 -3.69
CA PHE A 59 -0.38 -4.30 -2.28
C PHE A 59 0.21 -3.07 -1.57
N TYR A 60 1.15 -2.36 -2.20
CA TYR A 60 1.74 -1.15 -1.61
C TYR A 60 0.83 0.07 -1.71
N ILE A 61 -0.01 0.19 -2.75
CA ILE A 61 -1.06 1.21 -2.81
C ILE A 61 -2.08 0.99 -1.67
N PHE A 62 -2.48 -0.26 -1.43
CA PHE A 62 -3.33 -0.58 -0.28
C PHE A 62 -2.72 -0.11 1.06
N TRP A 63 -1.41 -0.27 1.27
CA TRP A 63 -0.75 0.23 2.48
C TRP A 63 -0.80 1.76 2.60
N ASN A 64 -0.86 2.49 1.50
CA ASN A 64 -0.98 3.95 1.50
C ASN A 64 -2.40 4.46 1.80
N ASN A 65 -3.44 3.69 1.48
CA ASN A 65 -4.83 4.20 1.51
C ASN A 65 -5.84 3.32 2.26
N GLY A 66 -5.48 2.08 2.60
CA GLY A 66 -6.36 1.12 3.25
C GLY A 66 -7.47 0.54 2.36
N ASP A 67 -7.37 0.66 1.02
CA ASP A 67 -8.38 0.18 0.09
C ASP A 67 -8.48 -1.36 0.09
N GLU A 68 -9.53 -1.88 0.72
CA GLU A 68 -9.79 -3.32 0.84
C GLU A 68 -9.98 -4.00 -0.53
N LYS A 69 -10.48 -3.28 -1.54
CA LYS A 69 -10.64 -3.81 -2.89
C LYS A 69 -9.27 -4.07 -3.52
N LEU A 70 -8.34 -3.10 -3.42
CA LEU A 70 -6.97 -3.27 -3.89
C LEU A 70 -6.26 -4.43 -3.17
N LEU A 71 -6.46 -4.57 -1.87
CA LEU A 71 -5.95 -5.73 -1.13
C LEU A 71 -6.48 -7.04 -1.71
N GLY A 72 -7.80 -7.17 -1.92
CA GLY A 72 -8.41 -8.37 -2.51
C GLY A 72 -7.97 -8.66 -3.95
N GLU A 73 -7.57 -7.62 -4.70
CA GLU A 73 -6.97 -7.79 -6.04
C GLU A 73 -5.48 -8.17 -5.97
N ALA A 74 -4.75 -7.73 -4.94
CA ALA A 74 -3.32 -7.96 -4.77
C ALA A 74 -2.99 -9.35 -4.22
N ILE A 75 -3.75 -9.82 -3.22
CA ILE A 75 -3.45 -11.06 -2.50
C ILE A 75 -4.46 -12.17 -2.80
N SER A 76 -4.02 -13.42 -2.64
CA SER A 76 -4.85 -14.61 -2.75
C SER A 76 -5.74 -14.78 -1.51
N ASP A 77 -6.91 -15.42 -1.66
CA ASP A 77 -7.73 -15.87 -0.53
C ASP A 77 -6.98 -16.88 0.36
N LYS A 78 -5.94 -17.54 -0.20
CA LYS A 78 -5.05 -18.46 0.50
C LYS A 78 -3.73 -17.82 0.92
N PHE A 79 -3.68 -16.48 0.97
CA PHE A 79 -2.49 -15.75 1.41
C PHE A 79 -1.99 -16.25 2.77
N PHE A 80 -0.69 -16.50 2.85
CA PHE A 80 -0.04 -16.97 4.07
C PHE A 80 1.12 -16.05 4.44
N ASP A 81 1.09 -15.53 5.67
CA ASP A 81 2.17 -14.74 6.25
C ASP A 81 3.10 -15.65 7.06
N HIS A 82 4.33 -15.81 6.59
CA HIS A 82 5.34 -16.66 7.22
C HIS A 82 6.05 -16.00 8.43
N THR A 83 5.88 -14.70 8.59
CA THR A 83 6.51 -13.91 9.68
C THR A 83 5.46 -13.20 10.52
N LEU A 84 4.29 -13.81 10.64
CA LEU A 84 3.11 -13.26 11.28
C LEU A 84 3.40 -12.74 12.70
N PRO A 85 3.24 -11.42 12.95
CA PRO A 85 3.40 -10.88 14.30
C PRO A 85 2.38 -11.45 15.29
N ALA A 86 2.79 -11.61 16.54
CA ALA A 86 1.93 -12.13 17.58
C ALA A 86 0.62 -11.32 17.72
N GLY A 87 -0.51 -12.02 17.72
CA GLY A 87 -1.85 -11.44 17.84
C GLY A 87 -2.46 -10.93 16.52
N ARG A 88 -1.74 -11.00 15.40
CA ARG A 88 -2.30 -10.69 14.07
C ARG A 88 -2.99 -11.92 13.49
N PRO A 89 -4.19 -11.81 12.88
CA PRO A 89 -4.83 -12.95 12.23
C PRO A 89 -4.04 -13.39 10.99
N GLN A 90 -4.04 -14.69 10.70
CA GLN A 90 -3.46 -15.24 9.48
C GLN A 90 -4.37 -14.94 8.27
N GLY A 91 -3.82 -15.02 7.06
CA GLY A 91 -4.54 -14.82 5.82
C GLY A 91 -4.82 -13.34 5.51
N PRO A 92 -5.77 -13.04 4.58
CA PRO A 92 -6.07 -11.68 4.15
C PRO A 92 -6.48 -10.71 5.26
N ALA A 93 -7.04 -11.22 6.35
CA ALA A 93 -7.41 -10.41 7.51
C ALA A 93 -6.20 -9.80 8.23
N GLY A 94 -5.00 -10.40 8.09
CA GLY A 94 -3.77 -9.93 8.73
C GLY A 94 -3.33 -8.55 8.25
N PRO A 95 -3.00 -8.37 6.96
CA PRO A 95 -2.62 -7.07 6.43
C PRO A 95 -3.74 -6.04 6.56
N LEU A 96 -5.02 -6.43 6.45
CA LEU A 96 -6.14 -5.53 6.64
C LEU A 96 -6.20 -4.95 8.06
N ALA A 97 -6.07 -5.80 9.08
CA ALA A 97 -6.05 -5.36 10.47
C ALA A 97 -4.84 -4.47 10.78
N ALA A 98 -3.67 -4.81 10.22
CA ALA A 98 -2.46 -4.04 10.37
C ALA A 98 -2.57 -2.65 9.73
N SER A 99 -3.01 -2.57 8.48
CA SER A 99 -3.21 -1.29 7.78
C SER A 99 -4.18 -0.38 8.52
N LYS A 100 -5.32 -0.90 8.99
CA LYS A 100 -6.28 -0.13 9.80
C LYS A 100 -5.62 0.45 11.06
N ALA A 101 -4.80 -0.33 11.76
CA ALA A 101 -4.11 0.13 12.96
C ALA A 101 -3.04 1.20 12.66
N PHE A 102 -2.24 1.00 11.60
CA PHE A 102 -1.22 1.96 11.19
C PHE A 102 -1.82 3.27 10.69
N LEU A 103 -2.83 3.24 9.82
CA LEU A 103 -3.50 4.44 9.31
C LEU A 103 -4.28 5.19 10.40
N ALA A 104 -4.81 4.49 11.42
CA ALA A 104 -5.41 5.15 12.58
C ALA A 104 -4.36 5.86 13.44
N ALA A 105 -3.13 5.36 13.51
CA ALA A 105 -2.03 5.98 14.24
C ALA A 105 -1.33 7.09 13.46
N VAL A 106 -1.09 6.86 12.18
CA VAL A 106 -0.35 7.72 11.23
C VAL A 106 -1.24 7.93 9.99
N PRO A 107 -2.20 8.88 10.03
CA PRO A 107 -3.18 9.06 8.94
C PRO A 107 -2.59 9.47 7.59
N ASP A 108 -1.41 10.08 7.59
CA ASP A 108 -0.65 10.47 6.41
C ASP A 108 0.48 9.47 6.06
N LEU A 109 0.33 8.20 6.51
CA LEU A 109 1.31 7.15 6.22
C LEU A 109 1.57 7.03 4.72
N LYS A 110 2.85 7.09 4.37
CA LYS A 110 3.32 6.92 3.00
C LYS A 110 4.32 5.77 2.94
N VAL A 111 4.05 4.81 2.09
CA VAL A 111 4.95 3.71 1.72
C VAL A 111 5.62 4.04 0.40
N THR A 112 6.93 4.12 0.40
CA THR A 112 7.77 4.28 -0.79
C THR A 112 8.50 2.96 -1.06
N VAL A 113 8.46 2.49 -2.31
CA VAL A 113 9.24 1.32 -2.75
C VAL A 113 10.61 1.82 -3.20
N VAL A 114 11.59 1.77 -2.32
CA VAL A 114 12.96 2.28 -2.61
C VAL A 114 13.66 1.38 -3.63
N GLN A 115 13.54 0.07 -3.45
CA GLN A 115 14.17 -0.89 -4.35
C GLN A 115 13.27 -2.11 -4.50
N GLN A 116 13.19 -2.63 -5.73
CA GLN A 116 12.48 -3.86 -6.02
C GLN A 116 13.33 -4.78 -6.89
N ILE A 117 13.42 -6.04 -6.51
CA ILE A 117 14.17 -7.07 -7.23
C ILE A 117 13.18 -8.18 -7.60
N LEU A 118 13.13 -8.53 -8.87
CA LEU A 118 12.30 -9.64 -9.36
C LEU A 118 13.12 -10.94 -9.40
N ALA A 119 12.47 -12.03 -9.10
CA ALA A 119 12.96 -13.38 -9.33
C ALA A 119 11.81 -14.21 -9.90
N VAL A 120 12.04 -15.46 -10.32
CA VAL A 120 11.09 -16.29 -11.08
C VAL A 120 9.62 -16.14 -10.65
N ASP A 121 9.33 -16.25 -9.36
CA ASP A 121 7.99 -16.13 -8.78
C ASP A 121 7.99 -15.22 -7.52
N ARG A 122 9.06 -14.47 -7.32
CA ARG A 122 9.25 -13.61 -6.15
C ARG A 122 9.41 -12.14 -6.54
N VAL A 123 8.94 -11.31 -5.64
CA VAL A 123 9.23 -9.87 -5.61
C VAL A 123 9.83 -9.55 -4.26
N VAL A 124 11.07 -9.09 -4.24
CA VAL A 124 11.73 -8.59 -3.03
C VAL A 124 11.65 -7.08 -3.07
N SER A 125 11.09 -6.45 -2.05
CA SER A 125 10.92 -5.00 -1.99
C SER A 125 11.52 -4.44 -0.71
N HIS A 126 12.41 -3.47 -0.84
CA HIS A 126 12.86 -2.64 0.26
C HIS A 126 12.00 -1.37 0.31
N LEU A 127 11.39 -1.13 1.46
CA LEU A 127 10.34 -0.13 1.66
C LEU A 127 10.79 0.90 2.69
N ARG A 128 10.30 2.13 2.54
CA ARG A 128 10.39 3.19 3.54
C ARG A 128 8.99 3.67 3.89
N PHE A 129 8.68 3.68 5.16
CA PHE A 129 7.43 4.19 5.72
C PHE A 129 7.68 5.55 6.37
N THR A 130 6.92 6.56 5.96
CA THR A 130 7.02 7.91 6.52
C THR A 130 5.65 8.47 6.84
N GLY A 131 5.58 9.43 7.76
CA GLY A 131 4.34 10.12 8.14
C GLY A 131 4.47 10.80 9.49
N HIS A 132 3.33 11.18 10.09
CA HIS A 132 3.27 11.84 11.40
C HIS A 132 2.33 11.08 12.34
N PHE A 133 2.87 10.69 13.49
CA PHE A 133 2.08 10.04 14.52
C PHE A 133 1.18 11.05 15.22
N THR A 134 -0.08 11.07 14.84
CA THR A 134 -1.11 11.98 15.37
C THR A 134 -2.26 11.26 16.07
N GLY A 135 -2.45 9.97 15.75
CA GLY A 135 -3.51 9.14 16.33
C GLY A 135 -3.12 8.45 17.63
N VAL A 136 -3.54 7.20 17.79
CA VAL A 136 -3.24 6.38 18.98
C VAL A 136 -2.69 5.03 18.54
N PHE A 137 -1.58 4.58 19.14
CA PHE A 137 -1.02 3.26 18.94
C PHE A 137 -0.69 2.60 20.29
N LYS A 138 -1.28 1.43 20.55
CA LYS A 138 -1.09 0.68 21.82
C LYS A 138 -1.21 1.58 23.09
N GLY A 139 -2.16 2.50 23.07
CA GLY A 139 -2.39 3.42 24.21
C GLY A 139 -1.52 4.68 24.24
N VAL A 140 -0.50 4.78 23.38
CA VAL A 140 0.29 6.01 23.22
C VAL A 140 -0.45 6.95 22.28
N LYS A 141 -0.62 8.22 22.70
CA LYS A 141 -1.24 9.28 21.89
C LYS A 141 -0.16 10.04 21.13
N GLY A 142 -0.37 10.21 19.84
CA GLY A 142 0.50 10.99 18.96
C GLY A 142 0.54 12.47 19.33
N LYS A 143 1.70 13.09 19.08
CA LYS A 143 1.99 14.52 19.29
C LYS A 143 2.56 15.13 18.02
N ASN A 144 2.19 14.57 16.85
CA ASN A 144 2.69 14.98 15.53
C ASN A 144 4.20 14.72 15.33
N GLN A 145 4.77 13.78 16.09
CA GLN A 145 6.16 13.39 15.84
C GLN A 145 6.30 12.65 14.50
N PRO A 146 7.39 12.89 13.76
CA PRO A 146 7.62 12.19 12.50
C PRO A 146 7.92 10.72 12.77
N VAL A 147 7.48 9.87 11.86
CA VAL A 147 7.88 8.47 11.76
C VAL A 147 8.60 8.25 10.43
N ASP A 148 9.70 7.49 10.47
CA ASP A 148 10.52 7.15 9.33
C ASP A 148 11.24 5.84 9.64
N PHE A 149 10.74 4.73 9.08
CA PHE A 149 11.30 3.40 9.31
C PHE A 149 11.25 2.57 8.04
N ILE A 150 12.01 1.50 8.00
CA ILE A 150 12.14 0.63 6.83
C ILE A 150 11.46 -0.71 7.05
N ALA A 151 11.12 -1.37 5.94
CA ALA A 151 10.71 -2.77 5.91
C ALA A 151 11.26 -3.47 4.68
N THR A 152 11.26 -4.79 4.71
CA THR A 152 11.58 -5.62 3.54
C THR A 152 10.58 -6.74 3.45
N ASP A 153 9.94 -6.86 2.28
CA ASP A 153 9.05 -7.95 1.93
C ASP A 153 9.71 -8.89 0.92
N ILE A 154 9.45 -10.18 1.06
CA ILE A 154 9.62 -11.19 0.02
C ILE A 154 8.23 -11.73 -0.29
N LEU A 155 7.68 -11.35 -1.45
CA LEU A 155 6.36 -11.75 -1.90
C LEU A 155 6.48 -12.90 -2.89
N ARG A 156 5.68 -13.95 -2.75
CA ARG A 156 5.49 -14.96 -3.80
C ARG A 156 4.24 -14.64 -4.58
N VAL A 157 4.33 -14.68 -5.90
CA VAL A 157 3.24 -14.34 -6.81
C VAL A 157 2.89 -15.52 -7.71
N GLU A 158 1.67 -16.02 -7.54
CA GLU A 158 1.07 -17.07 -8.36
C GLU A 158 -0.26 -16.57 -8.95
N ASN A 159 -0.48 -16.84 -10.24
CA ASN A 159 -1.70 -16.44 -10.96
C ASN A 159 -2.07 -14.94 -10.78
N GLY A 160 -1.06 -14.06 -10.74
CA GLY A 160 -1.23 -12.62 -10.61
C GLY A 160 -1.59 -12.11 -9.21
N LYS A 161 -1.56 -12.98 -8.20
CA LYS A 161 -1.82 -12.64 -6.81
C LYS A 161 -0.68 -13.08 -5.90
N ILE A 162 -0.47 -12.32 -4.83
CA ILE A 162 0.48 -12.67 -3.76
C ILE A 162 -0.12 -13.81 -2.95
N THR A 163 0.59 -14.93 -2.88
CA THR A 163 0.19 -16.11 -2.10
C THR A 163 0.90 -16.21 -0.76
N ASP A 164 2.12 -15.67 -0.68
CA ASP A 164 2.95 -15.76 0.52
C ASP A 164 3.71 -14.45 0.73
N ASN A 165 3.94 -14.10 2.00
CA ASN A 165 4.82 -13.02 2.40
C ASN A 165 5.77 -13.47 3.52
N TRP A 166 7.04 -13.13 3.39
CA TRP A 166 8.04 -13.07 4.45
C TRP A 166 8.43 -11.61 4.59
N HIS A 167 8.24 -11.03 5.76
CA HIS A 167 8.51 -9.61 5.95
C HIS A 167 9.22 -9.32 7.26
N ILE A 168 10.00 -8.26 7.26
CA ILE A 168 10.62 -7.70 8.47
C ILE A 168 10.44 -6.18 8.39
N GLU A 169 9.82 -5.61 9.44
CA GLU A 169 9.77 -4.18 9.65
C GLU A 169 10.75 -3.77 10.76
N ASP A 170 11.35 -2.60 10.64
CA ASP A 170 12.12 -1.98 11.73
C ASP A 170 11.16 -1.44 12.81
N ASN A 171 10.53 -2.37 13.50
CA ASN A 171 9.60 -2.07 14.58
C ASN A 171 10.28 -1.39 15.76
N LEU A 172 11.59 -1.60 15.97
CA LEU A 172 12.33 -0.94 17.04
C LEU A 172 12.35 0.57 16.81
N THR A 173 12.79 1.00 15.62
CA THR A 173 12.82 2.42 15.25
C THR A 173 11.43 3.04 15.32
N PHE A 174 10.39 2.38 14.77
CA PHE A 174 9.02 2.89 14.86
C PHE A 174 8.55 3.08 16.30
N LEU A 175 8.74 2.09 17.18
CA LEU A 175 8.30 2.16 18.58
C LEU A 175 9.05 3.23 19.38
N GLN A 176 10.34 3.47 19.08
CA GLN A 176 11.12 4.56 19.65
C GLN A 176 10.61 5.93 19.19
N GLN A 177 10.37 6.10 17.88
CA GLN A 177 9.89 7.36 17.31
C GLN A 177 8.53 7.78 17.86
N ILE A 178 7.62 6.82 18.10
CA ILE A 178 6.32 7.11 18.69
C ILE A 178 6.36 7.25 20.23
N GLY A 179 7.52 7.00 20.87
CA GLY A 179 7.68 7.10 22.33
C GLY A 179 7.06 5.95 23.11
N PHE A 180 6.84 4.80 22.47
CA PHE A 180 6.35 3.60 23.15
C PHE A 180 7.46 2.91 23.97
N ILE A 181 8.68 2.97 23.49
CA ILE A 181 9.89 2.50 24.19
C ILE A 181 10.95 3.62 24.23
N PRO A 182 11.86 3.64 25.21
CA PRO A 182 12.97 4.60 25.27
C PRO A 182 13.88 4.52 24.03
N GLN A 183 14.49 5.66 23.68
CA GLN A 183 15.56 5.75 22.68
C GLN A 183 16.87 5.25 23.25
#